data_8ec7bfd47bbcb7adc87d734f8f35d253
#
_entry.id   8ec7bfd47bbcb7adc87d734f8f35d253
#
_cell.length_a   1.000
_cell.length_b   1.000
_cell.length_c   1.000
_cell.angle_alpha   90.00
_cell.angle_beta   90.00
_cell.angle_gamma   90.00
#
_symmetry.space_group_name_H-M   'P 1'
#
loop_
_entity.id
_entity.type
_entity.pdbx_description
1 polymer ?
#
loop_
_entity_poly.entity_id
_entity_poly.type
_entity_poly.pdbx_seq_one_letter_code
_entity_poly.pdbx_strand_id
1 'polypeptide(L)'
;MIYYLEDDTNIRDLTVYALKQAGLEAAGFAHAGDFFDACRESLPDLVLLDVMLPEIDGLEVLRRLREDPATKFLPVMMLTAKGTEFDKVSGLDAGADDYLAKPFGMMELVSRVNALLRRAAAPTAPAGDVLECGPIELRVLEHTVSAGGVPVELTLKEFDLLRALLRNVGRVLSRGQLLEDVWGMTFVGETRTVDVHIQTLRQKLSAACPGADVCIKTVRGVGYSIRQPE
;
A
#
# COMPACT_ATOMS: atom_id res chain seq x y z
N MET A 1 -13.88 3.72 -9.96
CA MET A 1 -13.97 2.38 -10.60
C MET A 1 -12.89 1.48 -10.03
N ILE A 2 -13.25 0.26 -9.61
CA ILE A 2 -12.32 -0.78 -9.13
C ILE A 2 -12.07 -1.78 -10.25
N TYR A 3 -10.82 -2.11 -10.54
CA TYR A 3 -10.49 -3.20 -11.48
C TYR A 3 -10.08 -4.44 -10.70
N TYR A 4 -10.62 -5.57 -11.07
CA TYR A 4 -10.32 -6.85 -10.44
C TYR A 4 -9.80 -7.86 -11.47
N LEU A 5 -8.55 -8.26 -11.34
CA LEU A 5 -7.92 -9.29 -12.18
C LEU A 5 -7.94 -10.64 -11.43
N GLU A 6 -8.71 -11.58 -11.96
CA GLU A 6 -8.97 -12.91 -11.40
C GLU A 6 -9.40 -13.84 -12.53
N ASP A 7 -8.76 -14.98 -12.71
CA ASP A 7 -9.07 -15.94 -13.77
C ASP A 7 -10.33 -16.77 -13.45
N ASP A 8 -10.56 -17.14 -12.18
CA ASP A 8 -11.78 -17.87 -11.78
C ASP A 8 -13.02 -17.00 -11.94
N THR A 9 -13.86 -17.38 -12.90
CA THR A 9 -15.10 -16.66 -13.24
C THR A 9 -16.05 -16.53 -12.05
N ASN A 10 -16.20 -17.60 -11.22
CA ASN A 10 -17.13 -17.59 -10.10
C ASN A 10 -16.65 -16.62 -9.00
N ILE A 11 -15.35 -16.66 -8.68
CA ILE A 11 -14.76 -15.77 -7.67
C ILE A 11 -14.81 -14.32 -8.17
N ARG A 12 -14.45 -14.09 -9.43
CA ARG A 12 -14.48 -12.78 -10.07
C ARG A 12 -15.88 -12.17 -10.06
N ASP A 13 -16.86 -12.89 -10.58
CA ASP A 13 -18.23 -12.39 -10.74
C ASP A 13 -18.90 -12.16 -9.38
N LEU A 14 -18.71 -13.07 -8.42
CA LEU A 14 -19.21 -12.91 -7.04
C LEU A 14 -18.60 -11.68 -6.36
N THR A 15 -17.29 -11.48 -6.52
CA THR A 15 -16.59 -10.33 -5.92
C THR A 15 -17.03 -9.02 -6.54
N VAL A 16 -17.11 -8.95 -7.88
CA VAL A 16 -17.62 -7.76 -8.59
C VAL A 16 -19.06 -7.46 -8.19
N TYR A 17 -19.91 -8.48 -8.09
CA TYR A 17 -21.28 -8.32 -7.62
C TYR A 17 -21.34 -7.75 -6.19
N ALA A 18 -20.55 -8.31 -5.27
CA ALA A 18 -20.52 -7.85 -3.89
C ALA A 18 -20.05 -6.39 -3.76
N LEU A 19 -19.03 -5.99 -4.53
CA LEU A 19 -18.56 -4.60 -4.59
C LEU A 19 -19.67 -3.66 -5.09
N LYS A 20 -20.37 -4.03 -6.16
CA LYS A 20 -21.50 -3.25 -6.70
C LYS A 20 -22.64 -3.13 -5.69
N GLN A 21 -22.98 -4.19 -4.96
CA GLN A 21 -23.98 -4.14 -3.89
C GLN A 21 -23.57 -3.21 -2.73
N ALA A 22 -22.27 -3.05 -2.51
CA ALA A 22 -21.72 -2.09 -1.53
C ALA A 22 -21.64 -0.64 -2.07
N GLY A 23 -22.18 -0.37 -3.28
CA GLY A 23 -22.15 0.96 -3.90
C GLY A 23 -20.82 1.32 -4.56
N LEU A 24 -19.96 0.34 -4.81
CA LEU A 24 -18.66 0.52 -5.45
C LEU A 24 -18.72 0.07 -6.91
N GLU A 25 -18.34 0.94 -7.84
CA GLU A 25 -18.22 0.54 -9.24
C GLU A 25 -17.02 -0.38 -9.44
N ALA A 26 -17.23 -1.55 -10.07
CA ALA A 26 -16.19 -2.53 -10.29
C ALA A 26 -16.33 -3.22 -11.65
N ALA A 27 -15.20 -3.54 -12.27
CA ALA A 27 -15.05 -4.33 -13.48
C ALA A 27 -14.08 -5.48 -13.24
N GLY A 28 -14.42 -6.69 -13.75
CA GLY A 28 -13.60 -7.88 -13.63
C GLY A 28 -12.91 -8.23 -14.94
N PHE A 29 -11.67 -8.70 -14.86
CA PHE A 29 -10.83 -9.12 -15.98
C PHE A 29 -10.35 -10.54 -15.74
N ALA A 30 -10.41 -11.38 -16.77
CA ALA A 30 -9.89 -12.75 -16.71
C ALA A 30 -8.41 -12.83 -17.12
N HIS A 31 -7.99 -11.92 -18.00
CA HIS A 31 -6.67 -11.90 -18.60
C HIS A 31 -5.94 -10.60 -18.33
N ALA A 32 -4.63 -10.69 -18.09
CA ALA A 32 -3.80 -9.53 -17.83
C ALA A 32 -3.74 -8.57 -19.03
N GLY A 33 -3.83 -9.09 -20.27
CA GLY A 33 -3.89 -8.28 -21.47
C GLY A 33 -5.04 -7.29 -21.44
N ASP A 34 -6.28 -7.79 -21.27
CA ASP A 34 -7.50 -6.98 -21.23
C ASP A 34 -7.47 -5.99 -20.06
N PHE A 35 -6.91 -6.40 -18.93
CA PHE A 35 -6.72 -5.54 -17.77
C PHE A 35 -5.79 -4.35 -18.07
N PHE A 36 -4.63 -4.59 -18.69
CA PHE A 36 -3.72 -3.51 -19.06
C PHE A 36 -4.28 -2.62 -20.14
N ASP A 37 -5.05 -3.17 -21.09
CA ASP A 37 -5.74 -2.38 -22.13
C ASP A 37 -6.75 -1.43 -21.48
N ALA A 38 -7.57 -1.94 -20.56
CA ALA A 38 -8.50 -1.12 -19.80
C ALA A 38 -7.80 -0.03 -18.97
N CYS A 39 -6.64 -0.33 -18.34
CA CYS A 39 -5.85 0.67 -17.62
C CYS A 39 -5.32 1.78 -18.53
N ARG A 40 -5.00 1.48 -19.80
CA ARG A 40 -4.59 2.49 -20.80
C ARG A 40 -5.74 3.40 -21.23
N GLU A 41 -6.96 2.86 -21.30
CA GLU A 41 -8.15 3.63 -21.65
C GLU A 41 -8.62 4.51 -20.48
N SER A 42 -8.64 3.95 -19.27
CA SER A 42 -9.07 4.65 -18.06
C SER A 42 -8.42 4.03 -16.83
N LEU A 43 -7.76 4.86 -16.03
CA LEU A 43 -7.16 4.39 -14.78
C LEU A 43 -8.24 4.09 -13.73
N PRO A 44 -8.15 2.95 -13.03
CA PRO A 44 -9.03 2.67 -11.91
C PRO A 44 -8.59 3.46 -10.66
N ASP A 45 -9.50 3.56 -9.69
CA ASP A 45 -9.20 4.14 -8.36
C ASP A 45 -8.49 3.13 -7.44
N LEU A 46 -8.63 1.82 -7.75
CA LEU A 46 -8.05 0.71 -6.99
C LEU A 46 -8.01 -0.56 -7.85
N VAL A 47 -6.97 -1.36 -7.66
CA VAL A 47 -6.81 -2.68 -8.27
C VAL A 47 -6.92 -3.76 -7.21
N LEU A 48 -7.78 -4.76 -7.45
CA LEU A 48 -7.74 -6.06 -6.79
C LEU A 48 -7.03 -7.04 -7.72
N LEU A 49 -6.06 -7.76 -7.20
CA LEU A 49 -5.18 -8.58 -8.02
C LEU A 49 -4.95 -9.95 -7.39
N ASP A 50 -5.37 -11.00 -8.09
CA ASP A 50 -4.99 -12.35 -7.67
C ASP A 50 -3.50 -12.59 -7.89
N VAL A 51 -2.89 -13.28 -6.95
CA VAL A 51 -1.49 -13.71 -7.07
C VAL A 51 -1.37 -14.84 -8.09
N MET A 52 -2.28 -15.81 -8.05
CA MET A 52 -2.18 -17.03 -8.85
C MET A 52 -2.99 -16.91 -10.16
N LEU A 53 -2.41 -16.28 -11.17
CA LEU A 53 -2.99 -16.20 -12.50
C LEU A 53 -2.30 -17.18 -13.45
N PRO A 54 -3.03 -17.78 -14.42
CA PRO A 54 -2.49 -18.85 -15.27
C PRO A 54 -1.45 -18.39 -16.30
N GLU A 55 -1.53 -17.14 -16.77
CA GLU A 55 -0.70 -16.63 -17.87
C GLU A 55 0.51 -15.86 -17.38
N ILE A 56 0.36 -15.16 -16.26
CA ILE A 56 1.36 -14.26 -15.68
C ILE A 56 1.13 -14.19 -14.18
N ASP A 57 2.16 -14.32 -13.38
CA ASP A 57 2.07 -14.17 -11.93
C ASP A 57 1.55 -12.77 -11.55
N GLY A 58 0.62 -12.69 -10.60
CA GLY A 58 0.11 -11.42 -10.09
C GLY A 58 1.18 -10.50 -9.55
N LEU A 59 2.27 -11.04 -9.00
CA LEU A 59 3.43 -10.25 -8.58
C LEU A 59 4.12 -9.57 -9.77
N GLU A 60 4.19 -10.21 -10.91
CA GLU A 60 4.73 -9.62 -12.14
C GLU A 60 3.78 -8.53 -12.69
N VAL A 61 2.45 -8.71 -12.58
CA VAL A 61 1.48 -7.66 -12.91
C VAL A 61 1.68 -6.45 -12.00
N LEU A 62 1.82 -6.67 -10.69
CA LEU A 62 2.11 -5.61 -9.73
C LEU A 62 3.40 -4.88 -10.06
N ARG A 63 4.47 -5.60 -10.37
CA ARG A 63 5.76 -5.02 -10.76
C ARG A 63 5.60 -4.09 -11.98
N ARG A 64 4.89 -4.53 -13.02
CA ARG A 64 4.62 -3.71 -14.21
C ARG A 64 3.80 -2.46 -13.87
N LEU A 65 2.80 -2.58 -13.00
CA LEU A 65 2.04 -1.41 -12.51
C LEU A 65 2.95 -0.41 -11.77
N ARG A 66 3.96 -0.87 -11.03
CA ARG A 66 4.89 -0.01 -10.29
C ARG A 66 5.98 0.61 -11.16
N GLU A 67 6.32 -0.02 -12.29
CA GLU A 67 7.28 0.50 -13.26
C GLU A 67 6.70 1.58 -14.18
N ASP A 68 5.39 1.53 -14.44
CA ASP A 68 4.72 2.52 -15.30
C ASP A 68 4.40 3.81 -14.52
N PRO A 69 4.93 4.97 -14.92
CA PRO A 69 4.65 6.25 -14.27
C PRO A 69 3.16 6.59 -14.11
N ALA A 70 2.29 6.10 -15.00
CA ALA A 70 0.85 6.35 -14.96
C ALA A 70 0.15 5.53 -13.87
N THR A 71 0.65 4.34 -13.56
CA THR A 71 0.00 3.39 -12.63
C THR A 71 0.77 3.15 -11.34
N LYS A 72 1.99 3.66 -11.22
CA LYS A 72 2.87 3.37 -10.07
C LYS A 72 2.31 3.73 -8.70
N PHE A 73 1.38 4.67 -8.63
CA PHE A 73 0.73 5.11 -7.40
C PHE A 73 -0.70 4.56 -7.22
N LEU A 74 -1.19 3.74 -8.17
CA LEU A 74 -2.50 3.11 -8.01
C LEU A 74 -2.50 2.22 -6.77
N PRO A 75 -3.52 2.34 -5.91
CA PRO A 75 -3.72 1.41 -4.81
C PRO A 75 -3.93 -0.02 -5.34
N VAL A 76 -3.13 -0.97 -4.87
CA VAL A 76 -3.23 -2.38 -5.24
C VAL A 76 -3.40 -3.25 -4.00
N MET A 77 -4.49 -4.00 -3.95
CA MET A 77 -4.70 -5.07 -2.96
C MET A 77 -4.50 -6.42 -3.61
N MET A 78 -3.56 -7.19 -3.06
CA MET A 78 -3.32 -8.57 -3.51
C MET A 78 -4.28 -9.53 -2.83
N LEU A 79 -4.89 -10.43 -3.61
CA LEU A 79 -5.68 -11.54 -3.11
C LEU A 79 -4.89 -12.83 -3.29
N THR A 80 -4.59 -13.55 -2.21
CA THR A 80 -3.66 -14.69 -2.25
C THR A 80 -4.25 -15.93 -1.61
N ALA A 81 -3.92 -17.11 -2.14
CA ALA A 81 -4.23 -18.36 -1.48
C ALA A 81 -3.50 -18.44 -0.13
N LYS A 82 -4.18 -18.95 0.90
CA LYS A 82 -3.64 -19.13 2.25
C LYS A 82 -2.50 -20.15 2.20
N GLY A 83 -1.23 -19.72 2.20
CA GLY A 83 -0.17 -20.72 2.09
C GLY A 83 1.21 -20.36 2.57
N THR A 84 1.76 -19.23 2.26
CA THR A 84 3.13 -18.94 2.71
C THR A 84 3.27 -17.51 3.24
N GLU A 85 3.93 -17.44 4.41
CA GLU A 85 4.44 -16.20 4.98
C GLU A 85 5.40 -15.49 4.01
N PHE A 86 6.00 -16.28 3.12
CA PHE A 86 6.92 -15.85 2.06
C PHE A 86 6.19 -15.07 0.95
N ASP A 87 4.98 -15.49 0.54
CA ASP A 87 4.22 -14.80 -0.51
C ASP A 87 3.72 -13.42 -0.04
N LYS A 88 3.35 -13.31 1.24
CA LYS A 88 2.95 -12.02 1.84
C LYS A 88 4.13 -11.04 1.91
N VAL A 89 5.31 -11.51 2.30
CA VAL A 89 6.52 -10.69 2.39
C VAL A 89 6.99 -10.27 1.00
N SER A 90 7.06 -11.21 0.06
CA SER A 90 7.51 -10.93 -1.32
C SER A 90 6.64 -9.92 -2.04
N GLY A 91 5.32 -9.95 -1.81
CA GLY A 91 4.43 -9.02 -2.48
C GLY A 91 4.37 -7.64 -1.82
N LEU A 92 4.54 -7.55 -0.50
CA LEU A 92 4.69 -6.25 0.18
C LEU A 92 6.02 -5.60 -0.24
N ASP A 93 7.09 -6.37 -0.38
CA ASP A 93 8.38 -5.91 -0.94
C ASP A 93 8.21 -5.48 -2.42
N ALA A 94 7.27 -6.10 -3.16
CA ALA A 94 6.93 -5.71 -4.53
C ALA A 94 6.05 -4.43 -4.61
N GLY A 95 5.60 -3.88 -3.47
CA GLY A 95 4.89 -2.62 -3.40
C GLY A 95 3.37 -2.71 -3.44
N ALA A 96 2.76 -3.81 -3.02
CA ALA A 96 1.32 -3.89 -2.77
C ALA A 96 0.93 -3.04 -1.56
N ASP A 97 -0.28 -2.47 -1.59
CA ASP A 97 -0.79 -1.61 -0.53
C ASP A 97 -1.52 -2.39 0.56
N ASP A 98 -2.10 -3.54 0.24
CA ASP A 98 -2.75 -4.45 1.19
C ASP A 98 -2.75 -5.89 0.66
N TYR A 99 -2.99 -6.84 1.58
CA TYR A 99 -3.10 -8.28 1.30
C TYR A 99 -4.32 -8.86 1.96
N LEU A 100 -5.04 -9.71 1.23
CA LEU A 100 -6.16 -10.46 1.76
C LEU A 100 -6.05 -11.93 1.37
N ALA A 101 -6.01 -12.82 2.37
CA ALA A 101 -5.88 -14.25 2.14
C ALA A 101 -7.23 -14.88 1.73
N LYS A 102 -7.23 -15.70 0.68
CA LYS A 102 -8.36 -16.56 0.29
C LYS A 102 -8.42 -17.80 1.22
N PRO A 103 -9.58 -18.26 1.67
CA PRO A 103 -10.89 -17.67 1.46
C PRO A 103 -11.11 -16.45 2.38
N PHE A 104 -11.71 -15.39 1.84
CA PHE A 104 -12.00 -14.15 2.56
C PHE A 104 -13.51 -13.90 2.67
N GLY A 105 -13.90 -13.15 3.71
CA GLY A 105 -15.25 -12.66 3.85
C GLY A 105 -15.50 -11.44 2.96
N MET A 106 -16.66 -11.39 2.26
CA MET A 106 -16.99 -10.24 1.41
C MET A 106 -17.06 -8.92 2.19
N MET A 107 -17.53 -8.96 3.43
CA MET A 107 -17.55 -7.77 4.30
C MET A 107 -16.14 -7.28 4.64
N GLU A 108 -15.19 -8.18 4.83
CA GLU A 108 -13.78 -7.83 5.07
C GLU A 108 -13.18 -7.19 3.82
N LEU A 109 -13.37 -7.81 2.64
CA LEU A 109 -12.90 -7.25 1.37
C LEU A 109 -13.43 -5.82 1.17
N VAL A 110 -14.76 -5.64 1.29
CA VAL A 110 -15.40 -4.31 1.11
C VAL A 110 -14.87 -3.29 2.12
N SER A 111 -14.67 -3.67 3.37
CA SER A 111 -14.12 -2.79 4.39
C SER A 111 -12.70 -2.33 4.06
N ARG A 112 -11.84 -3.24 3.60
CA ARG A 112 -10.46 -2.96 3.19
C ARG A 112 -10.41 -2.08 1.93
N VAL A 113 -11.24 -2.38 0.93
CA VAL A 113 -11.38 -1.58 -0.29
C VAL A 113 -11.80 -0.15 0.06
N ASN A 114 -12.83 0.03 0.89
CA ASN A 114 -13.25 1.35 1.34
C ASN A 114 -12.15 2.10 2.10
N ALA A 115 -11.35 1.39 2.90
CA ALA A 115 -10.23 1.97 3.61
C ALA A 115 -9.15 2.49 2.64
N LEU A 116 -8.83 1.74 1.59
CA LEU A 116 -7.89 2.14 0.54
C LEU A 116 -8.41 3.33 -0.27
N LEU A 117 -9.66 3.28 -0.74
CA LEU A 117 -10.29 4.36 -1.52
C LEU A 117 -10.40 5.67 -0.72
N ARG A 118 -10.82 5.59 0.56
CA ARG A 118 -10.91 6.77 1.42
C ARG A 118 -9.57 7.50 1.56
N ARG A 119 -8.47 6.76 1.60
CA ARG A 119 -7.13 7.34 1.71
C ARG A 119 -6.65 7.95 0.41
N ALA A 120 -6.92 7.29 -0.73
CA ALA A 120 -6.64 7.86 -2.05
C ALA A 120 -7.43 9.15 -2.28
N ALA A 121 -8.64 9.26 -1.72
CA ALA A 121 -9.53 10.42 -1.85
C ALA A 121 -9.39 11.45 -0.72
N ALA A 122 -8.61 11.19 0.34
CA ALA A 122 -8.55 12.09 1.49
C ALA A 122 -7.90 13.42 1.11
N PRO A 123 -8.65 14.56 1.18
CA PRO A 123 -8.02 15.86 1.07
C PRO A 123 -7.08 16.02 2.27
N THR A 124 -5.84 16.34 1.99
CA THR A 124 -4.84 16.67 3.00
C THR A 124 -5.33 17.86 3.83
N ALA A 125 -5.61 17.62 5.12
CA ALA A 125 -5.93 18.69 6.05
C ALA A 125 -4.76 19.71 6.12
N PRO A 126 -5.02 21.02 6.26
CA PRO A 126 -4.01 22.04 6.29
C PRO A 126 -3.25 22.02 7.62
N ALA A 127 -2.17 21.29 7.66
CA ALA A 127 -1.15 21.39 8.70
C ALA A 127 0.20 21.22 8.03
N GLY A 128 0.92 22.34 7.80
CA GLY A 128 2.26 22.39 7.26
C GLY A 128 2.47 21.48 6.04
N ASP A 129 2.51 22.07 4.89
CA ASP A 129 2.61 21.36 3.61
C ASP A 129 3.87 20.49 3.48
N VAL A 130 4.85 20.77 4.35
CA VAL A 130 6.15 20.10 4.40
C VAL A 130 6.37 19.53 5.80
N LEU A 131 6.64 18.24 5.87
CA LEU A 131 7.03 17.52 7.09
C LEU A 131 8.49 17.11 6.98
N GLU A 132 9.27 17.42 8.02
CA GLU A 132 10.71 17.19 8.00
C GLU A 132 11.21 16.46 9.25
N CYS A 133 12.23 15.62 9.07
CA CYS A 133 13.01 15.06 10.16
C CYS A 133 14.41 14.67 9.69
N GLY A 134 15.43 15.39 10.18
CA GLY A 134 16.82 15.22 9.70
C GLY A 134 16.92 15.47 8.19
N PRO A 135 17.46 14.54 7.40
CA PRO A 135 17.57 14.69 5.96
C PRO A 135 16.27 14.39 5.19
N ILE A 136 15.21 13.95 5.86
CA ILE A 136 13.96 13.52 5.24
C ILE A 136 13.00 14.71 5.15
N GLU A 137 12.50 14.97 3.94
CA GLU A 137 11.46 15.95 3.64
C GLU A 137 10.31 15.27 2.92
N LEU A 138 9.07 15.47 3.40
CA LEU A 138 7.85 14.94 2.78
C LEU A 138 6.90 16.12 2.50
N ARG A 139 6.54 16.32 1.24
CA ARG A 139 5.58 17.32 0.77
C ARG A 139 4.22 16.67 0.58
N VAL A 140 3.31 17.00 1.48
CA VAL A 140 2.01 16.33 1.58
C VAL A 140 1.14 16.58 0.36
N LEU A 141 1.04 17.83 -0.11
CA LEU A 141 0.19 18.19 -1.27
C LEU A 141 0.77 17.73 -2.60
N GLU A 142 2.09 17.75 -2.73
CA GLU A 142 2.78 17.30 -3.93
C GLU A 142 2.93 15.77 -3.99
N HIS A 143 2.63 15.08 -2.88
CA HIS A 143 2.84 13.64 -2.70
C HIS A 143 4.28 13.21 -3.03
N THR A 144 5.26 14.02 -2.64
CA THR A 144 6.68 13.79 -2.91
C THR A 144 7.48 13.62 -1.64
N VAL A 145 8.55 12.84 -1.73
CA VAL A 145 9.51 12.64 -0.63
C VAL A 145 10.92 12.81 -1.17
N SER A 146 11.78 13.43 -0.36
CA SER A 146 13.20 13.47 -0.61
C SER A 146 14.00 13.13 0.65
N ALA A 147 15.21 12.60 0.46
CA ALA A 147 16.17 12.38 1.53
C ALA A 147 17.53 12.99 1.13
N GLY A 148 18.02 13.95 1.92
CA GLY A 148 19.21 14.71 1.56
C GLY A 148 19.10 15.46 0.23
N GLY A 149 17.89 15.87 -0.15
CA GLY A 149 17.59 16.53 -1.43
C GLY A 149 17.46 15.58 -2.63
N VAL A 150 17.65 14.27 -2.44
CA VAL A 150 17.46 13.24 -3.48
C VAL A 150 16.02 12.72 -3.43
N PRO A 151 15.26 12.72 -4.54
CA PRO A 151 13.91 12.17 -4.57
C PRO A 151 13.88 10.69 -4.19
N VAL A 152 12.84 10.29 -3.40
CA VAL A 152 12.60 8.92 -2.98
C VAL A 152 11.23 8.46 -3.49
N GLU A 153 11.20 7.42 -4.31
CA GLU A 153 9.95 6.86 -4.80
C GLU A 153 9.33 5.91 -3.79
N LEU A 154 8.21 6.32 -3.21
CA LEU A 154 7.46 5.54 -2.24
C LEU A 154 6.13 5.07 -2.84
N THR A 155 5.68 3.88 -2.41
CA THR A 155 4.29 3.45 -2.64
C THR A 155 3.35 4.27 -1.76
N LEU A 156 2.04 4.23 -2.04
CA LEU A 156 1.04 4.95 -1.25
C LEU A 156 1.15 4.63 0.25
N LYS A 157 1.36 3.34 0.59
CA LYS A 157 1.47 2.91 2.00
C LYS A 157 2.76 3.32 2.67
N GLU A 158 3.86 3.29 1.96
CA GLU A 158 5.15 3.79 2.48
C GLU A 158 5.08 5.30 2.72
N PHE A 159 4.43 6.03 1.80
CA PHE A 159 4.20 7.47 1.96
C PHE A 159 3.33 7.77 3.18
N ASP A 160 2.19 7.08 3.33
CA ASP A 160 1.28 7.25 4.46
C ASP A 160 1.95 6.88 5.79
N LEU A 161 2.76 5.82 5.79
CA LEU A 161 3.53 5.38 6.96
C LEU A 161 4.57 6.43 7.37
N LEU A 162 5.33 6.95 6.41
CA LEU A 162 6.30 8.02 6.66
C LEU A 162 5.60 9.29 7.14
N ARG A 163 4.48 9.66 6.52
CA ARG A 163 3.65 10.79 6.93
C ARG A 163 3.14 10.65 8.37
N ALA A 164 2.66 9.46 8.75
CA ALA A 164 2.19 9.17 10.10
C ALA A 164 3.32 9.33 11.13
N LEU A 165 4.51 8.83 10.82
CA LEU A 165 5.69 9.00 11.67
C LEU A 165 6.13 10.47 11.76
N LEU A 166 6.22 11.18 10.64
CA LEU A 166 6.64 12.59 10.60
C LEU A 166 5.65 13.53 11.30
N ARG A 167 4.35 13.24 11.29
CA ARG A 167 3.36 13.99 12.09
C ARG A 167 3.52 13.77 13.60
N ASN A 168 4.25 12.75 14.01
CA ASN A 168 4.47 12.36 15.39
C ASN A 168 5.97 12.30 15.76
N VAL A 169 6.78 13.22 15.24
CA VAL A 169 8.23 13.29 15.54
C VAL A 169 8.47 13.22 17.04
N GLY A 170 9.39 12.35 17.46
CA GLY A 170 9.74 12.13 18.86
C GLY A 170 8.81 11.22 19.65
N ARG A 171 7.61 10.93 19.15
CA ARG A 171 6.64 10.01 19.79
C ARG A 171 6.81 8.59 19.27
N VAL A 172 6.52 7.62 20.14
CA VAL A 172 6.46 6.21 19.74
C VAL A 172 5.03 5.87 19.35
N LEU A 173 4.85 5.41 18.13
CA LEU A 173 3.58 4.86 17.65
C LEU A 173 3.65 3.34 17.75
N SER A 174 2.63 2.72 18.36
CA SER A 174 2.54 1.27 18.42
C SER A 174 2.23 0.69 17.04
N ARG A 175 2.56 -0.59 16.82
CA ARG A 175 2.22 -1.29 15.58
C ARG A 175 0.72 -1.27 15.28
N GLY A 176 -0.11 -1.40 16.33
CA GLY A 176 -1.56 -1.31 16.19
C GLY A 176 -2.03 0.08 15.75
N GLN A 177 -1.50 1.15 16.34
CA GLN A 177 -1.79 2.53 15.93
C GLN A 177 -1.38 2.78 14.47
N LEU A 178 -0.16 2.36 14.09
CA LEU A 178 0.30 2.49 12.70
C LEU A 178 -0.56 1.67 11.72
N LEU A 179 -0.97 0.47 12.12
CA LEU A 179 -1.87 -0.36 11.33
C LEU A 179 -3.25 0.29 11.16
N GLU A 180 -3.79 0.88 12.21
CA GLU A 180 -5.06 1.61 12.19
C GLU A 180 -4.94 2.89 11.35
N ASP A 181 -3.91 3.71 11.60
CA ASP A 181 -3.71 4.99 10.95
C ASP A 181 -3.42 4.85 9.45
N VAL A 182 -2.64 3.83 9.07
CA VAL A 182 -2.15 3.65 7.69
C VAL A 182 -2.98 2.64 6.91
N TRP A 183 -3.54 1.61 7.53
CA TRP A 183 -4.34 0.57 6.86
C TRP A 183 -5.83 0.58 7.23
N GLY A 184 -6.22 1.34 8.30
CA GLY A 184 -7.61 1.39 8.78
C GLY A 184 -8.08 0.11 9.45
N MET A 185 -7.15 -0.71 9.94
CA MET A 185 -7.42 -2.00 10.54
C MET A 185 -7.31 -1.94 12.05
N THR A 186 -8.34 -2.39 12.74
CA THR A 186 -8.36 -2.53 14.20
C THR A 186 -7.95 -3.93 14.69
N PHE A 187 -7.63 -4.86 13.77
CA PHE A 187 -7.40 -6.26 14.11
C PHE A 187 -5.94 -6.53 14.53
N VAL A 188 -5.73 -7.00 15.73
CA VAL A 188 -4.44 -7.17 16.41
C VAL A 188 -3.55 -8.31 15.82
N GLY A 189 -4.01 -9.04 14.81
CA GLY A 189 -3.34 -10.24 14.31
C GLY A 189 -2.29 -10.03 13.21
N GLU A 190 -2.26 -8.90 12.50
CA GLU A 190 -1.43 -8.70 11.29
C GLU A 190 -0.46 -7.51 11.37
N THR A 191 0.13 -7.26 12.53
CA THR A 191 1.10 -6.16 12.74
C THR A 191 2.40 -6.33 11.95
N ARG A 192 2.63 -7.49 11.36
CA ARG A 192 3.83 -7.82 10.54
C ARG A 192 3.89 -6.99 9.26
N THR A 193 2.73 -6.60 8.71
CA THR A 193 2.62 -5.67 7.57
C THR A 193 3.35 -4.36 7.83
N VAL A 194 3.23 -3.81 9.05
CA VAL A 194 3.94 -2.58 9.44
C VAL A 194 5.46 -2.79 9.42
N ASP A 195 5.93 -3.93 9.95
CA ASP A 195 7.37 -4.22 10.05
C ASP A 195 8.03 -4.31 8.67
N VAL A 196 7.35 -4.95 7.70
CA VAL A 196 7.81 -5.06 6.30
C VAL A 196 7.90 -3.68 5.65
N HIS A 197 6.84 -2.87 5.72
CA HIS A 197 6.85 -1.52 5.13
C HIS A 197 7.90 -0.60 5.79
N ILE A 198 8.16 -0.75 7.09
CA ILE A 198 9.26 -0.02 7.75
C ILE A 198 10.62 -0.46 7.19
N GLN A 199 10.80 -1.75 6.93
CA GLN A 199 12.05 -2.25 6.35
C GLN A 199 12.28 -1.69 4.95
N THR A 200 11.28 -1.78 4.06
CA THR A 200 11.36 -1.26 2.69
C THR A 200 11.58 0.25 2.68
N LEU A 201 10.85 0.98 3.52
CA LEU A 201 10.99 2.42 3.67
C LEU A 201 12.42 2.81 4.08
N ARG A 202 12.99 2.11 5.06
CA ARG A 202 14.39 2.33 5.46
C ARG A 202 15.37 2.10 4.32
N GLN A 203 15.19 1.00 3.56
CA GLN A 203 16.04 0.69 2.41
C GLN A 203 16.01 1.80 1.37
N LYS A 204 14.81 2.29 1.01
CA LYS A 204 14.64 3.37 0.03
C LYS A 204 15.25 4.70 0.52
N LEU A 205 15.03 5.06 1.78
CA LEU A 205 15.61 6.25 2.38
C LEU A 205 17.14 6.19 2.42
N SER A 206 17.70 5.04 2.82
CA SER A 206 19.14 4.82 2.88
C SER A 206 19.81 4.80 1.50
N ALA A 207 19.10 4.30 0.47
CA ALA A 207 19.58 4.31 -0.92
C ALA A 207 19.71 5.74 -1.46
N ALA A 208 18.79 6.64 -1.10
CA ALA A 208 18.80 8.03 -1.52
C ALA A 208 19.78 8.88 -0.69
N CYS A 209 19.83 8.67 0.62
CA CYS A 209 20.71 9.39 1.54
C CYS A 209 21.22 8.42 2.63
N PRO A 210 22.49 7.97 2.57
CA PRO A 210 23.06 7.12 3.60
C PRO A 210 22.89 7.71 5.00
N GLY A 211 22.29 6.94 5.90
CA GLY A 211 21.99 7.37 7.27
C GLY A 211 20.59 7.99 7.47
N ALA A 212 19.81 8.24 6.42
CA ALA A 212 18.43 8.72 6.56
C ALA A 212 17.51 7.67 7.23
N ASP A 213 17.77 6.38 7.02
CA ASP A 213 17.07 5.27 7.67
C ASP A 213 17.20 5.28 9.19
N VAL A 214 18.29 5.84 9.72
CA VAL A 214 18.56 5.94 11.17
C VAL A 214 17.55 6.86 11.87
N CYS A 215 16.87 7.76 11.14
CA CYS A 215 15.80 8.58 11.70
C CYS A 215 14.61 7.71 12.19
N ILE A 216 14.34 6.59 11.54
CA ILE A 216 13.28 5.67 11.95
C ILE A 216 13.82 4.70 13.00
N LYS A 217 13.42 4.86 14.25
CA LYS A 217 13.85 4.02 15.38
C LYS A 217 12.84 2.90 15.66
N THR A 218 13.34 1.69 15.93
CA THR A 218 12.51 0.59 16.44
C THR A 218 12.50 0.63 17.96
N VAL A 219 11.32 0.66 18.56
CA VAL A 219 11.13 0.49 19.99
C VAL A 219 10.65 -0.93 20.23
N ARG A 220 11.56 -1.80 20.70
CA ARG A 220 11.29 -3.24 20.88
C ARG A 220 10.06 -3.47 21.74
N GLY A 221 9.19 -4.36 21.31
CA GLY A 221 7.94 -4.72 22.00
C GLY A 221 6.82 -3.67 21.90
N VAL A 222 7.08 -2.47 21.35
CA VAL A 222 6.09 -1.38 21.26
C VAL A 222 5.77 -1.06 19.80
N GLY A 223 6.75 -0.51 19.05
CA GLY A 223 6.49 -0.01 17.68
C GLY A 223 7.65 0.80 17.14
N TYR A 224 7.33 1.93 16.52
CA TYR A 224 8.29 2.77 15.80
C TYR A 224 8.15 4.25 16.16
N SER A 225 9.24 4.98 16.01
CA SER A 225 9.26 6.44 16.11
C SER A 225 10.21 7.03 15.07
N ILE A 226 10.00 8.28 14.70
CA ILE A 226 10.95 9.03 13.89
C ILE A 226 11.57 10.15 14.74
N ARG A 227 12.89 10.32 14.65
CA ARG A 227 13.65 11.34 15.39
C ARG A 227 14.81 11.82 14.54
N GLN A 228 15.27 13.03 14.78
CA GLN A 228 16.51 13.50 14.18
C GLN A 228 17.67 12.58 14.58
N PRO A 229 18.58 12.26 13.65
CA PRO A 229 19.82 11.57 14.00
C PRO A 229 20.62 12.43 14.98
N GLU A 230 21.18 11.77 15.99
CA GLU A 230 22.10 12.41 16.95
C GLU A 230 23.44 12.74 16.30
#